data_4bff7b7f63b50729dba6d179abb188f2
#
_entry.id   4bff7b7f63b50729dba6d179abb188f2
#
_cell.length_a   1.000
_cell.length_b   1.000
_cell.length_c   1.000
_cell.angle_alpha   90.00
_cell.angle_beta   90.00
_cell.angle_gamma   90.00
#
_symmetry.space_group_name_H-M   'P 1'
#
loop_
_entity.id
_entity.type
_entity.pdbx_description
1 polymer ?
#
loop_
_entity_poly.entity_id
_entity_poly.type
_entity_poly.pdbx_seq_one_letter_code
_entity_poly.pdbx_strand_id
1 'polypeptide(L)'
;VCSSDLVAFGVRIVKACRFLQENKKEFVLSKQVLRSGTAIGAMVKESEFAESKADFVHKLSIALKEANETKYWLLLLHESEYLDDSSYESVNEDCLNLIRLLVSIIKRMKCAA
;
A
#
# COMPACT_ATOMS: atom_id res chain seq x y z
N VAL A 1 -8.29 6.88 9.40
CA VAL A 1 -7.95 5.58 8.82
C VAL A 1 -8.13 4.49 9.85
N CYS A 2 -8.90 3.47 9.52
CA CYS A 2 -9.09 2.35 10.42
C CYS A 2 -7.83 1.48 10.45
N SER A 3 -7.29 1.30 11.66
CA SER A 3 -6.08 0.50 11.87
C SER A 3 -6.26 -0.95 11.38
N SER A 4 -7.46 -1.52 11.55
CA SER A 4 -7.74 -2.88 11.12
C SER A 4 -7.69 -3.03 9.60
N ASP A 5 -8.09 -2.01 8.84
CA ASP A 5 -8.03 -2.04 7.37
C ASP A 5 -6.59 -2.04 6.87
N LEU A 6 -5.72 -1.28 7.55
CA LEU A 6 -4.29 -1.24 7.22
C LEU A 6 -3.62 -2.59 7.49
N VAL A 7 -3.94 -3.20 8.64
CA VAL A 7 -3.41 -4.51 8.98
C VAL A 7 -3.92 -5.56 8.00
N ALA A 8 -5.21 -5.51 7.66
CA ALA A 8 -5.82 -6.44 6.71
C ALA A 8 -5.14 -6.36 5.34
N PHE A 9 -4.88 -5.15 4.87
CA PHE A 9 -4.18 -4.95 3.60
C PHE A 9 -2.75 -5.51 3.67
N GLY A 10 -2.03 -5.21 4.74
CA GLY A 10 -0.68 -5.72 4.96
C GLY A 10 -0.63 -7.25 4.95
N VAL A 11 -1.61 -7.90 5.60
CA VAL A 11 -1.71 -9.35 5.62
C VAL A 11 -1.95 -9.89 4.20
N ARG A 12 -2.82 -9.25 3.42
CA ARG A 12 -3.06 -9.65 2.04
C ARG A 12 -1.78 -9.54 1.19
N ILE A 13 -1.01 -8.49 1.40
CA ILE A 13 0.27 -8.31 0.70
C ILE A 13 1.25 -9.42 1.06
N VAL A 14 1.38 -9.74 2.36
CA VAL A 14 2.25 -10.82 2.82
C VAL A 14 1.83 -12.17 2.20
N LYS A 15 0.53 -12.45 2.19
CA LYS A 15 0.01 -13.70 1.62
C LYS A 15 0.24 -13.77 0.10
N ALA A 16 0.03 -12.66 -0.60
CA ALA A 16 0.27 -12.60 -2.04
C ALA A 16 1.75 -12.83 -2.36
N CYS A 17 2.65 -12.23 -1.60
CA CYS A 17 4.09 -12.41 -1.79
C CYS A 17 4.52 -13.84 -1.51
N ARG A 18 3.96 -14.46 -0.47
CA ARG A 18 4.23 -15.87 -0.16
C ARG A 18 3.78 -16.76 -1.32
N PHE A 19 2.59 -16.54 -1.84
CA PHE A 19 2.07 -17.29 -2.98
C PHE A 19 2.99 -17.15 -4.20
N LEU A 20 3.42 -15.93 -4.51
CA LEU A 20 4.31 -15.68 -5.65
C LEU A 20 5.65 -16.41 -5.49
N GLN A 21 6.22 -16.40 -4.31
CA GLN A 21 7.49 -17.04 -4.06
C GLN A 21 7.39 -18.57 -4.05
N GLU A 22 6.38 -19.11 -3.38
CA GLU A 22 6.24 -20.57 -3.24
C GLU A 22 5.67 -21.24 -4.48
N ASN A 23 4.66 -20.65 -5.10
CA ASN A 23 3.93 -21.26 -6.21
C ASN A 23 4.42 -20.82 -7.59
N LYS A 24 4.87 -19.58 -7.73
CA LYS A 24 5.31 -19.02 -9.01
C LYS A 24 6.82 -18.86 -9.10
N LYS A 25 7.53 -19.06 -8.01
CA LYS A 25 9.00 -18.89 -7.94
C LYS A 25 9.44 -17.50 -8.38
N GLU A 26 8.59 -16.50 -8.11
CA GLU A 26 8.87 -15.11 -8.39
C GLU A 26 9.43 -14.47 -7.11
N PHE A 27 10.70 -14.03 -7.14
CA PHE A 27 11.41 -13.55 -5.96
C PHE A 27 11.84 -12.09 -6.05
N VAL A 28 11.72 -11.48 -7.21
CA VAL A 28 12.19 -10.10 -7.42
C VAL A 28 11.07 -9.09 -7.23
N LEU A 29 10.01 -9.20 -8.01
CA LEU A 29 8.88 -8.28 -7.92
C LEU A 29 8.10 -8.48 -6.63
N SER A 30 8.01 -9.72 -6.14
CA SER A 30 7.34 -10.01 -4.88
C SER A 30 7.99 -9.28 -3.72
N LYS A 31 9.31 -9.16 -3.70
CA LYS A 31 10.03 -8.42 -2.67
C LYS A 31 9.71 -6.92 -2.72
N GLN A 32 9.58 -6.36 -3.93
CA GLN A 32 9.21 -4.96 -4.08
C GLN A 32 7.79 -4.69 -3.60
N VAL A 33 6.86 -5.59 -3.91
CA VAL A 33 5.49 -5.50 -3.42
C VAL A 33 5.45 -5.59 -1.89
N LEU A 34 6.20 -6.52 -1.33
CA LEU A 34 6.26 -6.70 0.12
C LEU A 34 6.78 -5.44 0.80
N ARG A 35 7.87 -4.88 0.31
CA ARG A 35 8.47 -3.66 0.86
C ARG A 35 7.51 -2.48 0.79
N SER A 36 7.03 -2.17 -0.41
CA SER A 36 6.16 -1.00 -0.59
C SER A 36 4.78 -1.19 0.04
N GLY A 37 4.22 -2.38 -0.08
CA GLY A 37 2.88 -2.66 0.44
C GLY A 37 2.80 -2.63 1.96
N THR A 38 3.86 -3.08 2.64
CA THR A 38 3.90 -3.03 4.10
C THR A 38 4.33 -1.66 4.62
N ALA A 39 5.05 -0.88 3.82
CA ALA A 39 5.47 0.47 4.20
C ALA A 39 4.27 1.42 4.37
N ILE A 40 3.18 1.20 3.64
CA ILE A 40 1.98 2.05 3.73
C ILE A 40 1.48 2.10 5.17
N GLY A 41 1.20 0.93 5.74
CA GLY A 41 0.72 0.84 7.12
C GLY A 41 1.74 1.34 8.13
N ALA A 42 3.02 1.04 7.91
CA ALA A 42 4.09 1.49 8.79
C ALA A 42 4.14 3.02 8.87
N MET A 43 4.04 3.71 7.72
CA MET A 43 4.07 5.17 7.70
C MET A 43 2.83 5.79 8.32
N VAL A 44 1.65 5.20 8.12
CA VAL A 44 0.43 5.68 8.77
C VAL A 44 0.54 5.53 10.29
N LYS A 45 1.08 4.43 10.77
CA LYS A 45 1.32 4.23 12.21
C LYS A 45 2.27 5.29 12.76
N GLU A 46 3.35 5.58 12.04
CA GLU A 46 4.29 6.63 12.45
C GLU A 46 3.63 8.01 12.49
N SER A 47 2.67 8.27 11.59
CA SER A 47 1.99 9.56 11.55
C SER A 47 1.19 9.84 12.84
N GLU A 48 0.77 8.79 13.55
CA GLU A 48 0.06 8.93 14.82
C GLU A 48 0.94 9.57 15.91
N PHE A 49 2.26 9.51 15.73
CA PHE A 49 3.24 10.08 16.67
C PHE A 49 3.98 11.27 16.08
N ALA A 50 3.39 11.92 15.07
CA ALA A 50 4.00 13.05 14.42
C ALA A 50 4.20 14.21 15.37
N GLU A 51 5.32 14.93 15.21
CA GLU A 51 5.70 16.04 16.09
C GLU A 51 4.99 17.34 15.73
N SER A 52 4.40 17.42 14.54
CA SER A 52 3.73 18.62 14.04
C SER A 52 2.74 18.23 12.95
N LYS A 53 1.89 19.19 12.57
CA LYS A 53 0.98 19.02 11.44
C LYS A 53 1.77 18.75 10.15
N ALA A 54 2.87 19.47 9.95
CA ALA A 54 3.71 19.29 8.76
C ALA A 54 4.32 17.88 8.74
N ASP A 55 4.77 17.37 9.87
CA ASP A 55 5.32 16.03 9.98
C ASP A 55 4.25 14.98 9.72
N PHE A 56 3.04 15.20 10.24
CA PHE A 56 1.90 14.30 10.00
C PHE A 56 1.62 14.19 8.50
N VAL A 57 1.50 15.34 7.81
CA VAL A 57 1.25 15.37 6.36
C VAL A 57 2.41 14.72 5.61
N HIS A 58 3.63 14.95 6.04
CA HIS A 58 4.81 14.35 5.42
C HIS A 58 4.77 12.82 5.49
N LYS A 59 4.47 12.27 6.68
CA LYS A 59 4.37 10.82 6.86
C LYS A 59 3.28 10.20 5.99
N LEU A 60 2.12 10.85 5.92
CA LEU A 60 1.03 10.38 5.05
C LEU A 60 1.38 10.50 3.57
N SER A 61 2.15 11.51 3.20
CA SER A 61 2.61 11.67 1.81
C SER A 61 3.56 10.55 1.41
N ILE A 62 4.42 10.11 2.34
CA ILE A 62 5.28 8.94 2.10
C ILE A 62 4.43 7.68 1.95
N ALA A 63 3.41 7.51 2.79
CA ALA A 63 2.50 6.37 2.68
C ALA A 63 1.80 6.37 1.31
N LEU A 64 1.35 7.52 0.84
CA LEU A 64 0.73 7.65 -0.47
C LEU A 64 1.68 7.28 -1.60
N LYS A 65 2.92 7.73 -1.51
CA LYS A 65 3.96 7.38 -2.48
C LYS A 65 4.16 5.87 -2.53
N GLU A 66 4.24 5.23 -1.37
CA GLU A 66 4.41 3.77 -1.29
C GLU A 66 3.17 3.03 -1.84
N ALA A 67 1.98 3.57 -1.62
CA ALA A 67 0.76 2.98 -2.17
C ALA A 67 0.74 3.04 -3.70
N ASN A 68 1.17 4.16 -4.28
CA ASN A 68 1.28 4.29 -5.73
C ASN A 68 2.33 3.35 -6.30
N GLU A 69 3.44 3.16 -5.60
CA GLU A 69 4.48 2.21 -6.02
C GLU A 69 3.95 0.78 -5.97
N THR A 70 3.21 0.43 -4.91
CA THR A 70 2.59 -0.90 -4.78
C THR A 70 1.64 -1.18 -5.95
N LYS A 71 0.83 -0.18 -6.30
CA LYS A 71 -0.11 -0.28 -7.43
C LYS A 71 0.65 -0.61 -8.73
N TYR A 72 1.79 0.02 -8.94
CA TYR A 72 2.62 -0.23 -10.12
C TYR A 72 3.16 -1.66 -10.14
N TRP A 73 3.71 -2.14 -9.02
CA TRP A 73 4.24 -3.51 -8.95
C TRP A 73 3.15 -4.55 -9.16
N LEU A 74 1.95 -4.31 -8.61
CA LEU A 74 0.81 -5.22 -8.81
C LEU A 74 0.40 -5.27 -10.29
N LEU A 75 0.41 -4.14 -10.97
CA LEU A 75 0.11 -4.08 -12.39
C LEU A 75 1.12 -4.89 -13.19
N LEU A 76 2.41 -4.75 -12.90
CA LEU A 76 3.45 -5.53 -13.58
C LEU A 76 3.27 -7.02 -13.37
N LEU A 77 2.93 -7.44 -12.16
CA LEU A 77 2.69 -8.85 -11.85
C LEU A 77 1.49 -9.39 -12.61
N HIS A 78 0.44 -8.58 -12.76
CA HIS A 78 -0.74 -8.96 -13.52
C HIS A 78 -0.44 -9.07 -15.01
N GLU A 79 0.21 -8.06 -15.58
CA GLU A 79 0.54 -8.04 -17.02
C GLU A 79 1.57 -9.08 -17.39
N SER A 80 2.39 -9.50 -16.44
CA SER A 80 3.39 -10.57 -16.65
C SER A 80 2.82 -11.96 -16.33
N GLU A 81 1.51 -12.05 -16.06
CA GLU A 81 0.79 -13.29 -15.83
C GLU A 81 1.15 -14.05 -14.55
N TYR A 82 1.72 -13.36 -13.55
CA TYR A 82 1.96 -13.94 -12.23
C TYR A 82 0.73 -13.88 -11.33
N LEU A 83 -0.17 -12.92 -11.57
CA LEU A 83 -1.44 -12.80 -10.86
C LEU A 83 -2.59 -12.91 -11.84
N ASP A 84 -3.61 -13.70 -11.51
CA ASP A 84 -4.80 -13.78 -12.36
C ASP A 84 -5.67 -12.53 -12.19
N ASP A 85 -6.65 -12.36 -13.09
CA ASP A 85 -7.51 -11.19 -13.11
C ASP A 85 -8.23 -10.98 -11.77
N SER A 86 -8.80 -12.05 -11.22
CA SER A 86 -9.58 -11.98 -9.99
C SER A 86 -8.72 -11.55 -8.80
N SER A 87 -7.57 -12.18 -8.63
CA SER A 87 -6.65 -11.87 -7.53
C SER A 87 -6.12 -10.44 -7.65
N TYR A 88 -5.74 -10.05 -8.88
CA TYR A 88 -5.23 -8.71 -9.13
C TYR A 88 -6.29 -7.65 -8.84
N GLU A 89 -7.49 -7.81 -9.39
CA GLU A 89 -8.57 -6.84 -9.21
C GLU A 89 -8.91 -6.63 -7.75
N SER A 90 -8.95 -7.71 -6.99
CA SER A 90 -9.29 -7.65 -5.56
C SER A 90 -8.25 -6.87 -4.75
N VAL A 91 -6.98 -7.19 -4.89
CA VAL A 91 -5.92 -6.52 -4.12
C VAL A 91 -5.69 -5.10 -4.63
N ASN A 92 -5.82 -4.88 -5.94
CA ASN A 92 -5.68 -3.55 -6.52
C ASN A 92 -6.79 -2.60 -6.05
N GLU A 93 -8.03 -3.10 -5.92
CA GLU A 93 -9.13 -2.29 -5.42
C GLU A 93 -8.88 -1.84 -3.97
N ASP A 94 -8.36 -2.72 -3.13
CA ASP A 94 -7.99 -2.36 -1.77
C ASP A 94 -6.90 -1.28 -1.76
N CYS A 95 -5.92 -1.40 -2.66
CA CYS A 95 -4.85 -0.42 -2.79
C CYS A 95 -5.39 0.94 -3.23
N LEU A 96 -6.31 0.95 -4.22
CA LEU A 96 -6.95 2.17 -4.69
C LEU A 96 -7.76 2.85 -3.59
N ASN A 97 -8.45 2.07 -2.76
CA ASN A 97 -9.21 2.60 -1.64
C ASN A 97 -8.30 3.29 -0.63
N LEU A 98 -7.13 2.71 -0.34
CA LEU A 98 -6.15 3.34 0.54
C LEU A 98 -5.60 4.64 -0.07
N ILE A 99 -5.33 4.64 -1.38
CA ILE A 99 -4.86 5.85 -2.07
C ILE A 99 -5.89 6.96 -1.95
N ARG A 100 -7.17 6.67 -2.22
CA ARG A 100 -8.25 7.66 -2.12
C ARG A 100 -8.35 8.24 -0.71
N LEU A 101 -8.25 7.37 0.28
CA LEU A 101 -8.33 7.78 1.67
C LEU A 101 -7.15 8.68 2.06
N LEU A 102 -5.93 8.30 1.70
CA LEU A 102 -4.73 9.09 1.98
C LEU A 102 -4.79 10.45 1.30
N VAL A 103 -5.19 10.48 0.02
CA VAL A 103 -5.35 11.74 -0.72
C VAL A 103 -6.37 12.65 -0.01
N SER A 104 -7.50 12.08 0.41
CA SER A 104 -8.55 12.83 1.10
C SER A 104 -8.05 13.46 2.40
N ILE A 105 -7.34 12.69 3.22
CA ILE A 105 -6.79 13.17 4.50
C ILE A 105 -5.77 14.28 4.26
N ILE A 106 -4.84 14.06 3.33
CA ILE A 106 -3.80 15.04 3.01
C ILE A 106 -4.42 16.36 2.55
N LYS A 107 -5.41 16.29 1.66
CA LYS A 107 -6.10 17.50 1.17
C LYS A 107 -6.76 18.27 2.30
N ARG A 108 -7.45 17.57 3.22
CA ARG A 108 -8.11 18.21 4.36
C ARG A 108 -7.09 18.90 5.26
N MET A 109 -5.96 18.24 5.51
CA MET A 109 -4.91 18.81 6.37
C MET A 109 -4.27 20.05 5.74
N LYS A 110 -4.09 20.05 4.43
CA LYS A 110 -3.50 21.20 3.72
C LYS A 110 -4.47 22.38 3.62
N CYS A 111 -5.77 22.11 3.53
CA CYS A 111 -6.79 23.16 3.45
C CYS A 111 -7.14 23.74 4.82
N ALA A 112 -6.86 23.03 5.90
CA ALA A 112 -7.09 23.52 7.26
C ALA A 112 -5.96 24.47 7.63
N ALA A 113 -6.22 25.75 7.53
CA ALA A 113 -5.24 26.80 7.80
C ALA A 113 -4.98 26.95 9.30
#